data_7060964a2bb7bbca9ab6413692af44b7
#
_entry.id   7060964a2bb7bbca9ab6413692af44b7
#
_cell.length_a   1.000
_cell.length_b   1.000
_cell.length_c   1.000
_cell.angle_alpha   90.00
_cell.angle_beta   90.00
_cell.angle_gamma   90.00
#
_symmetry.space_group_name_H-M   'P 1'
#
loop_
_entity.id
_entity.type
_entity.pdbx_description
1 polymer ?
#
loop_
_entity_poly.entity_id
_entity_poly.type
_entity_poly.pdbx_seq_one_letter_code
_entity_poly.pdbx_strand_id
1 'polypeptide(L)'
;MERKIFKRKLKLFSTDPHDGTDAYLRLLKFKNLLKNNIIVIIAVLGAIITCFFVPPDKEYLNYVSYKTILCLLSLMLVVRGLKDCRFFGIMSGKILDKISDRRAIATVLIFLPAFFALFITNDIATITFIPFAIIMLSQAEANDLIPFVVIMQTMAVKLSGIVSPLGNAQNLFLIDYYDFDFFWFVKNLWPLALAGYGLTFIMCLFVKKGKLNPPPVGEYKLPKFELLIYFVMFVFIIISIFDVLPYYIVTPIILVVMLFVHPRSYKKANYGVIIMFTAFFVMSGNFLRPSTDF
;
A
#
# COMPACT_ATOMS: atom_id res chain seq x y z
N MET A 1 7.79 26.64 13.54
CA MET A 1 7.66 27.64 14.60
C MET A 1 7.18 27.00 15.90
N GLU A 2 6.15 26.18 15.90
CA GLU A 2 5.60 25.49 17.10
C GLU A 2 6.59 24.58 17.86
N ARG A 3 7.47 23.83 17.16
CA ARG A 3 8.49 22.98 17.83
C ARG A 3 9.50 23.78 18.68
N LYS A 4 9.83 25.04 18.32
CA LYS A 4 10.73 25.90 19.12
C LYS A 4 10.04 26.48 20.34
N ILE A 5 8.77 26.82 20.23
CA ILE A 5 7.95 27.34 21.35
C ILE A 5 7.72 26.22 22.36
N PHE A 6 7.47 25.01 21.88
CA PHE A 6 7.26 23.84 22.73
C PHE A 6 8.51 23.41 23.49
N LYS A 7 9.70 23.41 22.85
CA LYS A 7 10.98 23.17 23.55
C LYS A 7 11.30 24.23 24.60
N ARG A 8 10.87 25.48 24.39
CA ARG A 8 11.07 26.56 25.36
C ARG A 8 10.15 26.44 26.58
N LYS A 9 8.91 25.99 26.40
CA LYS A 9 7.98 25.70 27.50
C LYS A 9 8.41 24.46 28.34
N LEU A 10 8.96 23.43 27.70
CA LEU A 10 9.49 22.25 28.41
C LEU A 10 10.71 22.58 29.29
N LYS A 11 11.54 23.53 28.88
CA LYS A 11 12.72 23.97 29.63
C LYS A 11 12.35 24.76 30.94
N LEU A 12 11.12 25.28 31.01
CA LEU A 12 10.60 26.06 32.15
C LEU A 12 9.98 25.19 33.25
N PHE A 13 9.73 23.88 32.98
CA PHE A 13 9.04 22.99 33.93
C PHE A 13 9.88 21.83 34.50
N SER A 14 11.17 21.69 34.10
CA SER A 14 12.01 20.62 34.63
C SER A 14 13.09 21.16 35.56
N THR A 15 12.94 20.89 36.84
CA THR A 15 14.00 20.98 37.85
C THR A 15 14.94 19.77 37.83
N ASP A 16 14.64 18.74 36.99
CA ASP A 16 15.50 17.58 36.77
C ASP A 16 15.43 17.17 35.28
N PRO A 17 16.56 17.25 34.50
CA PRO A 17 16.52 17.15 33.03
C PRO A 17 16.34 15.75 32.47
N HIS A 18 16.40 14.67 33.25
CA HIS A 18 16.57 13.32 32.66
C HIS A 18 15.36 12.40 32.71
N ASP A 19 14.41 12.54 33.65
CA ASP A 19 13.36 11.53 33.84
C ASP A 19 12.01 11.89 33.19
N GLY A 20 11.56 13.14 33.25
CA GLY A 20 10.25 13.55 32.74
C GLY A 20 10.17 13.69 31.22
N THR A 21 11.27 14.06 30.56
CA THR A 21 11.31 14.29 29.10
C THR A 21 11.32 12.97 28.33
N ASP A 22 12.02 11.98 28.85
CA ASP A 22 12.09 10.65 28.24
C ASP A 22 10.77 9.88 28.40
N ALA A 23 10.12 9.98 29.54
CA ALA A 23 8.79 9.40 29.76
C ALA A 23 7.74 10.05 28.84
N TYR A 24 7.75 11.38 28.72
CA TYR A 24 6.86 12.10 27.81
C TYR A 24 7.13 11.78 26.34
N LEU A 25 8.39 11.68 25.91
CA LEU A 25 8.75 11.27 24.55
C LEU A 25 8.35 9.81 24.25
N ARG A 26 8.45 8.91 25.23
CA ARG A 26 7.94 7.53 25.16
C ARG A 26 6.43 7.52 25.04
N LEU A 27 5.71 8.31 25.81
CA LEU A 27 4.25 8.45 25.74
C LEU A 27 3.80 9.03 24.40
N LEU A 28 4.48 10.04 23.84
CA LEU A 28 4.20 10.59 22.53
C LEU A 28 4.47 9.58 21.41
N LYS A 29 5.58 8.84 21.50
CA LYS A 29 5.88 7.74 20.57
C LYS A 29 4.82 6.65 20.66
N PHE A 30 4.42 6.25 21.86
CA PHE A 30 3.38 5.27 22.11
C PHE A 30 2.01 5.74 21.57
N LYS A 31 1.62 6.99 21.85
CA LYS A 31 0.38 7.59 21.32
C LYS A 31 0.38 7.66 19.79
N ASN A 32 1.51 7.99 19.17
CA ASN A 32 1.64 7.99 17.72
C ASN A 32 1.63 6.56 17.13
N LEU A 33 2.24 5.59 17.79
CA LEU A 33 2.18 4.18 17.43
C LEU A 33 0.74 3.66 17.51
N LEU A 34 0.01 3.96 18.56
CA LEU A 34 -1.41 3.60 18.71
C LEU A 34 -2.26 4.25 17.61
N LYS A 35 -2.08 5.54 17.36
CA LYS A 35 -2.84 6.27 16.34
C LYS A 35 -2.59 5.75 14.93
N ASN A 36 -1.34 5.41 14.62
CA ASN A 36 -0.97 4.90 13.28
C ASN A 36 -1.37 3.45 13.05
N ASN A 37 -1.62 2.67 14.13
CA ASN A 37 -1.95 1.25 14.05
C ASN A 37 -3.33 0.93 14.64
N ILE A 38 -4.24 1.91 14.72
CA ILE A 38 -5.53 1.75 15.39
C ILE A 38 -6.35 0.59 14.79
N ILE A 39 -6.31 0.41 13.47
CA ILE A 39 -7.02 -0.67 12.77
C ILE A 39 -6.44 -2.03 13.17
N VAL A 40 -5.12 -2.13 13.28
CA VAL A 40 -4.43 -3.35 13.73
C VAL A 40 -4.84 -3.69 15.17
N ILE A 41 -4.89 -2.67 16.03
CA ILE A 41 -5.27 -2.84 17.43
C ILE A 41 -6.73 -3.33 17.53
N ILE A 42 -7.65 -2.71 16.78
CA ILE A 42 -9.06 -3.13 16.74
C ILE A 42 -9.17 -4.57 16.26
N ALA A 43 -8.45 -4.96 15.21
CA ALA A 43 -8.46 -6.32 14.68
C ALA A 43 -7.95 -7.34 15.71
N VAL A 44 -6.83 -7.04 16.37
CA VAL A 44 -6.25 -7.90 17.42
C VAL A 44 -7.18 -8.01 18.63
N LEU A 45 -7.77 -6.89 19.06
CA LEU A 45 -8.75 -6.92 20.17
C LEU A 45 -9.99 -7.74 19.79
N GLY A 46 -10.50 -7.60 18.56
CA GLY A 46 -11.59 -8.43 18.06
C GLY A 46 -11.26 -9.92 18.07
N ALA A 47 -10.06 -10.29 17.59
CA ALA A 47 -9.59 -11.67 17.65
C ALA A 47 -9.49 -12.18 19.11
N ILE A 48 -8.94 -11.39 20.03
CA ILE A 48 -8.85 -11.75 21.45
C ILE A 48 -10.24 -11.95 22.06
N ILE A 49 -11.19 -11.07 21.76
CA ILE A 49 -12.58 -11.19 22.25
C ILE A 49 -13.19 -12.50 21.76
N THR A 50 -13.00 -12.85 20.48
CA THR A 50 -13.55 -14.12 19.96
C THR A 50 -12.88 -15.36 20.58
N CYS A 51 -11.61 -15.27 21.00
CA CYS A 51 -10.92 -16.35 21.74
C CYS A 51 -11.53 -16.65 23.12
N PHE A 52 -12.26 -15.70 23.72
CA PHE A 52 -12.98 -15.97 24.97
C PHE A 52 -14.23 -16.85 24.76
N PHE A 53 -14.83 -16.79 23.57
CA PHE A 53 -15.98 -17.60 23.19
C PHE A 53 -15.56 -18.95 22.60
N VAL A 54 -14.47 -18.98 21.86
CA VAL A 54 -13.89 -20.18 21.26
C VAL A 54 -12.45 -20.29 21.73
N PRO A 55 -12.15 -21.17 22.74
CA PRO A 55 -10.80 -21.32 23.25
C PRO A 55 -9.81 -21.75 22.17
N PRO A 56 -8.56 -21.22 22.20
CA PRO A 56 -7.54 -21.60 21.22
C PRO A 56 -7.23 -23.11 21.25
N ASP A 57 -7.32 -23.74 20.09
CA ASP A 57 -7.01 -25.14 19.87
C ASP A 57 -6.17 -25.33 18.58
N LYS A 58 -5.94 -26.58 18.16
CA LYS A 58 -5.16 -26.88 16.95
C LYS A 58 -5.80 -26.39 15.65
N GLU A 59 -7.11 -26.18 15.63
CA GLU A 59 -7.85 -25.71 14.45
C GLU A 59 -7.55 -24.26 14.12
N TYR A 60 -7.09 -23.46 15.08
CA TYR A 60 -6.62 -22.08 14.83
C TYR A 60 -5.52 -21.99 13.78
N LEU A 61 -4.68 -23.03 13.65
CA LEU A 61 -3.67 -23.09 12.61
C LEU A 61 -4.29 -23.23 11.21
N ASN A 62 -5.46 -23.85 11.11
CA ASN A 62 -6.19 -24.03 9.85
C ASN A 62 -7.00 -22.79 9.45
N TYR A 63 -7.27 -21.87 10.39
CA TYR A 63 -7.97 -20.62 10.06
C TYR A 63 -7.11 -19.68 9.23
N VAL A 64 -5.79 -19.73 9.41
CA VAL A 64 -4.86 -18.78 8.78
C VAL A 64 -4.52 -19.25 7.38
N SER A 65 -4.88 -18.45 6.36
CA SER A 65 -4.38 -18.66 5.01
C SER A 65 -2.89 -18.28 4.91
N TYR A 66 -2.05 -19.30 5.00
CA TYR A 66 -0.59 -19.13 4.81
C TYR A 66 -0.25 -18.64 3.42
N LYS A 67 -1.02 -19.05 2.39
CA LYS A 67 -0.90 -18.55 1.02
C LYS A 67 -1.03 -17.04 0.96
N THR A 68 -2.14 -16.51 1.46
CA THR A 68 -2.40 -15.06 1.49
C THR A 68 -1.30 -14.31 2.24
N ILE A 69 -0.93 -14.77 3.44
CA ILE A 69 0.09 -14.11 4.28
C ILE A 69 1.47 -14.08 3.59
N LEU A 70 1.92 -15.20 3.06
CA LEU A 70 3.25 -15.32 2.45
C LEU A 70 3.33 -14.59 1.09
N CYS A 71 2.29 -14.70 0.26
CA CYS A 71 2.22 -13.96 -1.00
C CYS A 71 2.19 -12.45 -0.75
N LEU A 72 1.40 -11.99 0.24
CA LEU A 72 1.33 -10.59 0.61
C LEU A 72 2.66 -10.05 1.12
N LEU A 73 3.34 -10.79 2.01
CA LEU A 73 4.67 -10.41 2.50
C LEU A 73 5.69 -10.32 1.36
N SER A 74 5.73 -11.32 0.49
CA SER A 74 6.63 -11.35 -0.67
C SER A 74 6.37 -10.18 -1.61
N LEU A 75 5.10 -9.90 -1.92
CA LEU A 75 4.69 -8.76 -2.74
C LEU A 75 5.14 -7.43 -2.13
N MET A 76 4.91 -7.23 -0.84
CA MET A 76 5.30 -6.01 -0.13
C MET A 76 6.81 -5.77 -0.18
N LEU A 77 7.63 -6.81 -0.05
CA LEU A 77 9.09 -6.69 -0.10
C LEU A 77 9.58 -6.35 -1.50
N VAL A 78 9.09 -7.05 -2.53
CA VAL A 78 9.48 -6.82 -3.93
C VAL A 78 9.07 -5.42 -4.41
N VAL A 79 7.81 -5.02 -4.16
CA VAL A 79 7.33 -3.69 -4.52
C VAL A 79 8.08 -2.59 -3.77
N ARG A 80 8.50 -2.86 -2.53
CA ARG A 80 9.38 -1.95 -1.80
C ARG A 80 10.74 -1.78 -2.46
N GLY A 81 11.34 -2.86 -2.97
CA GLY A 81 12.58 -2.79 -3.77
C GLY A 81 12.41 -1.91 -5.00
N LEU A 82 11.35 -2.13 -5.79
CA LEU A 82 11.00 -1.30 -6.95
C LEU A 82 10.83 0.19 -6.59
N LYS A 83 10.19 0.48 -5.45
CA LYS A 83 10.02 1.85 -4.96
C LYS A 83 11.34 2.50 -4.58
N ASP A 84 12.18 1.79 -3.83
CA ASP A 84 13.47 2.30 -3.36
C ASP A 84 14.45 2.55 -4.54
N CYS A 85 14.30 1.81 -5.66
CA CYS A 85 14.98 2.06 -6.95
C CYS A 85 14.39 3.24 -7.76
N ARG A 86 13.41 3.98 -7.23
CA ARG A 86 12.72 5.07 -7.92
C ARG A 86 12.07 4.70 -9.26
N PHE A 87 11.82 3.42 -9.49
CA PHE A 87 11.25 2.91 -10.75
C PHE A 87 9.99 3.68 -11.17
N PHE A 88 9.03 3.81 -10.26
CA PHE A 88 7.75 4.46 -10.54
C PHE A 88 7.91 5.94 -10.91
N GLY A 89 8.78 6.67 -10.20
CA GLY A 89 9.05 8.09 -10.49
C GLY A 89 9.70 8.30 -11.86
N ILE A 90 10.68 7.46 -12.21
CA ILE A 90 11.39 7.56 -13.50
C ILE A 90 10.45 7.21 -14.67
N MET A 91 9.64 6.15 -14.53
CA MET A 91 8.66 5.79 -15.56
C MET A 91 7.63 6.88 -15.76
N SER A 92 7.12 7.46 -14.67
CA SER A 92 6.15 8.57 -14.73
C SER A 92 6.75 9.79 -15.39
N GLY A 93 7.98 10.16 -15.03
CA GLY A 93 8.66 11.29 -15.61
C GLY A 93 8.84 11.17 -17.12
N LYS A 94 9.32 10.03 -17.61
CA LYS A 94 9.47 9.77 -19.05
C LYS A 94 8.16 9.89 -19.84
N ILE A 95 7.02 9.59 -19.22
CA ILE A 95 5.71 9.75 -19.85
C ILE A 95 5.35 11.24 -19.88
N LEU A 96 5.58 11.97 -18.78
CA LEU A 96 5.24 13.38 -18.67
C LEU A 96 6.11 14.30 -19.53
N ASP A 97 7.38 13.95 -19.75
CA ASP A 97 8.30 14.71 -20.61
C ASP A 97 7.79 14.91 -22.05
N LYS A 98 6.85 14.05 -22.49
CA LYS A 98 6.24 14.11 -23.84
C LYS A 98 4.95 14.92 -23.89
N ILE A 99 4.48 15.44 -22.78
CA ILE A 99 3.16 16.05 -22.64
C ILE A 99 3.32 17.49 -22.16
N SER A 100 2.75 18.45 -22.89
CA SER A 100 2.78 19.88 -22.52
C SER A 100 1.38 20.46 -22.25
N ASP A 101 0.30 19.71 -22.52
CA ASP A 101 -1.05 20.20 -22.23
C ASP A 101 -1.42 19.97 -20.77
N ARG A 102 -1.90 21.03 -20.12
CA ARG A 102 -2.26 21.08 -18.71
C ARG A 102 -3.30 20.00 -18.31
N ARG A 103 -4.34 19.81 -19.14
CA ARG A 103 -5.37 18.79 -18.92
C ARG A 103 -4.78 17.40 -19.05
N ALA A 104 -3.98 17.15 -20.07
CA ALA A 104 -3.33 15.87 -20.31
C ALA A 104 -2.38 15.50 -19.17
N ILE A 105 -1.57 16.45 -18.67
CA ILE A 105 -0.70 16.24 -17.50
C ILE A 105 -1.51 15.85 -16.28
N ALA A 106 -2.60 16.59 -15.96
CA ALA A 106 -3.47 16.25 -14.83
C ALA A 106 -4.07 14.84 -14.99
N THR A 107 -4.57 14.50 -16.18
CA THR A 107 -5.13 13.17 -16.47
C THR A 107 -4.09 12.07 -16.29
N VAL A 108 -2.89 12.25 -16.81
CA VAL A 108 -1.80 11.26 -16.65
C VAL A 108 -1.41 11.11 -15.19
N LEU A 109 -1.28 12.21 -14.44
CA LEU A 109 -0.95 12.16 -13.01
C LEU A 109 -2.03 11.45 -12.19
N ILE A 110 -3.28 11.43 -12.64
CA ILE A 110 -4.40 10.74 -11.98
C ILE A 110 -4.43 9.26 -12.37
N PHE A 111 -4.37 8.93 -13.66
CA PHE A 111 -4.59 7.56 -14.14
C PHE A 111 -3.33 6.68 -14.14
N LEU A 112 -2.15 7.27 -14.25
CA LEU A 112 -0.90 6.51 -14.20
C LEU A 112 -0.69 5.78 -12.86
N PRO A 113 -0.90 6.43 -11.71
CA PRO A 113 -0.88 5.73 -10.41
C PRO A 113 -1.98 4.68 -10.26
N ALA A 114 -3.17 4.94 -10.83
CA ALA A 114 -4.26 3.97 -10.85
C ALA A 114 -3.88 2.72 -11.65
N PHE A 115 -3.22 2.88 -12.78
CA PHE A 115 -2.67 1.76 -13.55
C PHE A 115 -1.66 0.95 -12.73
N PHE A 116 -0.70 1.61 -12.08
CA PHE A 116 0.25 0.89 -11.23
C PHE A 116 -0.42 0.22 -10.02
N ALA A 117 -1.49 0.79 -9.48
CA ALA A 117 -2.24 0.23 -8.37
C ALA A 117 -3.00 -1.07 -8.70
N LEU A 118 -3.10 -1.44 -9.97
CA LEU A 118 -3.55 -2.78 -10.38
C LEU A 118 -2.52 -3.87 -10.03
N PHE A 119 -1.24 -3.51 -9.93
CA PHE A 119 -0.12 -4.44 -9.75
C PHE A 119 0.57 -4.30 -8.39
N ILE A 120 0.41 -3.15 -7.74
CA ILE A 120 0.98 -2.85 -6.42
C ILE A 120 -0.11 -2.45 -5.45
N THR A 121 0.18 -2.47 -4.15
CA THR A 121 -0.83 -2.07 -3.17
C THR A 121 -1.19 -0.58 -3.28
N ASN A 122 -2.46 -0.27 -3.09
CA ASN A 122 -3.00 1.11 -3.11
C ASN A 122 -2.20 2.08 -2.24
N ASP A 123 -1.76 1.61 -1.06
CA ASP A 123 -1.01 2.44 -0.12
C ASP A 123 0.37 2.82 -0.67
N ILE A 124 1.06 1.87 -1.31
CA ILE A 124 2.36 2.13 -1.94
C ILE A 124 2.18 3.06 -3.15
N ALA A 125 1.16 2.84 -3.98
CA ALA A 125 0.84 3.73 -5.08
C ALA A 125 0.59 5.15 -4.56
N THR A 126 -0.31 5.33 -3.60
CA THR A 126 -0.66 6.62 -3.01
C THR A 126 0.56 7.34 -2.42
N ILE A 127 1.33 6.68 -1.54
CA ILE A 127 2.51 7.28 -0.88
C ILE A 127 3.63 7.61 -1.88
N THR A 128 3.67 6.95 -3.03
CA THR A 128 4.69 7.19 -4.04
C THR A 128 4.31 8.31 -4.99
N PHE A 129 3.09 8.29 -5.49
CA PHE A 129 2.68 9.16 -6.58
C PHE A 129 2.08 10.49 -6.14
N ILE A 130 1.49 10.62 -4.94
CA ILE A 130 1.00 11.92 -4.45
C ILE A 130 2.12 12.93 -4.28
N PRO A 131 3.23 12.64 -3.56
CA PRO A 131 4.35 13.57 -3.48
C PRO A 131 4.97 13.87 -4.85
N PHE A 132 5.03 12.89 -5.75
CA PHE A 132 5.50 13.09 -7.10
C PHE A 132 4.61 14.09 -7.86
N ALA A 133 3.28 13.93 -7.83
CA ALA A 133 2.35 14.84 -8.48
C ALA A 133 2.44 16.26 -7.92
N ILE A 134 2.56 16.41 -6.59
CA ILE A 134 2.74 17.71 -5.93
C ILE A 134 4.00 18.40 -6.42
N ILE A 135 5.14 17.69 -6.43
CA ILE A 135 6.43 18.26 -6.87
C ILE A 135 6.34 18.68 -8.34
N MET A 136 5.83 17.81 -9.22
CA MET A 136 5.71 18.08 -10.65
C MET A 136 4.83 19.29 -10.94
N LEU A 137 3.66 19.38 -10.31
CA LEU A 137 2.74 20.51 -10.50
C LEU A 137 3.29 21.81 -9.90
N SER A 138 3.95 21.76 -8.74
CA SER A 138 4.58 22.92 -8.13
C SER A 138 5.73 23.48 -8.99
N GLN A 139 6.55 22.61 -9.56
CA GLN A 139 7.66 23.02 -10.44
C GLN A 139 7.17 23.52 -11.82
N ALA A 140 6.00 23.06 -12.25
CA ALA A 140 5.31 23.55 -13.45
C ALA A 140 4.44 24.80 -13.18
N GLU A 141 4.53 25.41 -11.99
CA GLU A 141 3.75 26.58 -11.55
C GLU A 141 2.20 26.38 -11.62
N ALA A 142 1.76 25.13 -11.54
CA ALA A 142 0.35 24.73 -11.60
C ALA A 142 -0.22 24.35 -10.22
N ASN A 143 0.09 25.14 -9.19
CA ASN A 143 -0.32 24.86 -7.80
C ASN A 143 -1.83 24.76 -7.59
N ASP A 144 -2.61 25.46 -8.41
CA ASP A 144 -4.07 25.42 -8.40
C ASP A 144 -4.65 24.04 -8.77
N LEU A 145 -3.90 23.23 -9.51
CA LEU A 145 -4.29 21.83 -9.86
C LEU A 145 -4.00 20.82 -8.75
N ILE A 146 -3.12 21.12 -7.82
CA ILE A 146 -2.66 20.16 -6.80
C ILE A 146 -3.83 19.54 -6.03
N PRO A 147 -4.78 20.31 -5.43
CA PRO A 147 -5.88 19.71 -4.67
C PRO A 147 -6.75 18.79 -5.53
N PHE A 148 -7.07 19.21 -6.75
CA PHE A 148 -7.86 18.42 -7.68
C PHE A 148 -7.17 17.11 -8.04
N VAL A 149 -5.90 17.19 -8.47
CA VAL A 149 -5.14 16.01 -8.88
C VAL A 149 -4.95 15.03 -7.73
N VAL A 150 -4.62 15.50 -6.52
CA VAL A 150 -4.43 14.64 -5.34
C VAL A 150 -5.71 13.89 -4.97
N ILE A 151 -6.87 14.59 -4.99
CA ILE A 151 -8.16 13.96 -4.68
C ILE A 151 -8.52 12.93 -5.74
N MET A 152 -8.51 13.32 -7.02
CA MET A 152 -8.89 12.43 -8.13
C MET A 152 -7.92 11.24 -8.28
N GLN A 153 -6.63 11.46 -8.08
CA GLN A 153 -5.61 10.41 -8.04
C GLN A 153 -5.89 9.38 -6.94
N THR A 154 -6.21 9.86 -5.74
CA THR A 154 -6.54 8.97 -4.61
C THR A 154 -7.79 8.13 -4.92
N MET A 155 -8.81 8.74 -5.50
CA MET A 155 -10.03 8.02 -5.92
C MET A 155 -9.71 6.98 -6.99
N ALA A 156 -8.98 7.35 -8.05
CA ALA A 156 -8.62 6.45 -9.14
C ALA A 156 -7.78 5.25 -8.65
N VAL A 157 -6.82 5.48 -7.74
CA VAL A 157 -6.03 4.41 -7.10
C VAL A 157 -6.92 3.46 -6.31
N LYS A 158 -7.91 3.98 -5.55
CA LYS A 158 -8.85 3.13 -4.79
C LYS A 158 -9.76 2.31 -5.71
N LEU A 159 -10.19 2.86 -6.84
CA LEU A 159 -10.95 2.12 -7.86
C LEU A 159 -10.15 0.95 -8.44
N SER A 160 -8.84 1.13 -8.68
CA SER A 160 -7.95 0.03 -9.09
C SER A 160 -7.91 -1.08 -8.05
N GLY A 161 -7.86 -0.70 -6.78
CA GLY A 161 -7.84 -1.65 -5.68
C GLY A 161 -9.14 -2.44 -5.47
N ILE A 162 -10.28 -1.96 -6.01
CA ILE A 162 -11.53 -2.74 -5.97
C ILE A 162 -11.40 -3.96 -6.87
N VAL A 163 -10.80 -3.82 -8.05
CA VAL A 163 -10.73 -4.87 -9.07
C VAL A 163 -9.52 -5.78 -8.86
N SER A 164 -8.40 -5.20 -8.41
CA SER A 164 -7.15 -5.96 -8.32
C SER A 164 -7.01 -6.68 -6.99
N PRO A 165 -6.79 -7.99 -6.97
CA PRO A 165 -6.41 -8.72 -5.76
C PRO A 165 -5.02 -8.30 -5.25
N LEU A 166 -4.12 -7.82 -6.13
CA LEU A 166 -2.80 -7.32 -5.76
C LEU A 166 -2.85 -5.92 -5.15
N GLY A 167 -3.80 -5.09 -5.62
CA GLY A 167 -3.98 -3.71 -5.19
C GLY A 167 -4.50 -3.59 -3.76
N ASN A 168 -5.19 -4.62 -3.28
CA ASN A 168 -5.81 -4.60 -1.96
C ASN A 168 -5.74 -5.98 -1.30
N ALA A 169 -5.13 -6.04 -0.14
CA ALA A 169 -4.96 -7.30 0.59
C ALA A 169 -6.32 -7.94 1.00
N GLN A 170 -7.37 -7.13 1.18
CA GLN A 170 -8.72 -7.62 1.45
C GLN A 170 -9.26 -8.46 0.28
N ASN A 171 -8.97 -8.07 -0.96
CA ASN A 171 -9.42 -8.82 -2.13
C ASN A 171 -8.71 -10.17 -2.24
N LEU A 172 -7.40 -10.20 -1.95
CA LEU A 172 -6.65 -11.45 -1.91
C LEU A 172 -7.20 -12.40 -0.84
N PHE A 173 -7.56 -11.86 0.34
CA PHE A 173 -8.22 -12.60 1.38
C PHE A 173 -9.57 -13.16 0.92
N LEU A 174 -10.44 -12.35 0.30
CA LEU A 174 -11.76 -12.79 -0.16
C LEU A 174 -11.67 -13.89 -1.22
N ILE A 175 -10.74 -13.75 -2.16
CA ILE A 175 -10.52 -14.75 -3.22
C ILE A 175 -10.10 -16.09 -2.59
N ASP A 176 -9.12 -16.07 -1.70
CA ASP A 176 -8.58 -17.26 -1.07
C ASP A 176 -9.56 -17.91 -0.08
N TYR A 177 -10.28 -17.10 0.71
CA TYR A 177 -11.21 -17.58 1.73
C TYR A 177 -12.48 -18.19 1.16
N TYR A 178 -13.04 -17.60 0.09
CA TYR A 178 -14.25 -18.07 -0.57
C TYR A 178 -13.96 -18.91 -1.81
N ASP A 179 -12.72 -19.23 -2.09
CA ASP A 179 -12.26 -19.98 -3.27
C ASP A 179 -12.83 -19.41 -4.58
N PHE A 180 -12.83 -18.08 -4.69
CA PHE A 180 -13.29 -17.42 -5.90
C PHE A 180 -12.27 -17.58 -7.01
N ASP A 181 -12.74 -17.91 -8.22
CA ASP A 181 -11.92 -17.79 -9.42
C ASP A 181 -11.50 -16.32 -9.66
N PHE A 182 -10.21 -16.12 -9.94
CA PHE A 182 -9.63 -14.79 -10.14
C PHE A 182 -10.35 -14.03 -11.27
N PHE A 183 -10.59 -14.69 -12.41
CA PHE A 183 -11.23 -14.05 -13.55
C PHE A 183 -12.70 -13.74 -13.28
N TRP A 184 -13.38 -14.60 -12.54
CA TRP A 184 -14.73 -14.35 -12.08
C TRP A 184 -14.79 -13.11 -11.18
N PHE A 185 -13.86 -12.99 -10.22
CA PHE A 185 -13.78 -11.84 -9.31
C PHE A 185 -13.56 -10.54 -10.08
N VAL A 186 -12.56 -10.49 -10.94
CA VAL A 186 -12.24 -9.30 -11.76
C VAL A 186 -13.42 -8.95 -12.67
N LYS A 187 -14.01 -9.92 -13.39
CA LYS A 187 -15.13 -9.72 -14.32
C LYS A 187 -16.33 -9.08 -13.63
N ASN A 188 -16.66 -9.49 -12.40
CA ASN A 188 -17.81 -8.95 -11.68
C ASN A 188 -17.57 -7.54 -11.11
N LEU A 189 -16.34 -7.19 -10.76
CA LEU A 189 -16.01 -5.89 -10.19
C LEU A 189 -15.56 -4.86 -11.23
N TRP A 190 -15.14 -5.29 -12.43
CA TRP A 190 -14.66 -4.41 -13.49
C TRP A 190 -15.69 -3.36 -13.96
N PRO A 191 -16.99 -3.68 -14.10
CA PRO A 191 -17.98 -2.67 -14.51
C PRO A 191 -18.08 -1.51 -13.52
N LEU A 192 -18.00 -1.79 -12.22
CA LEU A 192 -18.01 -0.75 -11.17
C LEU A 192 -16.77 0.15 -11.27
N ALA A 193 -15.60 -0.44 -11.46
CA ALA A 193 -14.36 0.32 -11.61
C ALA A 193 -14.37 1.16 -12.89
N LEU A 194 -14.87 0.63 -14.01
CA LEU A 194 -15.02 1.36 -15.27
C LEU A 194 -15.96 2.56 -15.12
N ALA A 195 -17.09 2.40 -14.44
CA ALA A 195 -17.99 3.51 -14.17
C ALA A 195 -17.30 4.61 -13.35
N GLY A 196 -16.55 4.22 -12.31
CA GLY A 196 -15.76 5.15 -11.49
C GLY A 196 -14.63 5.83 -12.28
N TYR A 197 -13.91 5.10 -13.13
CA TYR A 197 -12.90 5.68 -14.03
C TYR A 197 -13.50 6.62 -15.04
N GLY A 198 -14.67 6.27 -15.62
CA GLY A 198 -15.41 7.14 -16.54
C GLY A 198 -15.79 8.47 -15.88
N LEU A 199 -16.31 8.41 -14.65
CA LEU A 199 -16.63 9.60 -13.87
C LEU A 199 -15.37 10.42 -13.56
N THR A 200 -14.30 9.79 -13.14
CA THR A 200 -13.01 10.44 -12.89
C THR A 200 -12.47 11.11 -14.15
N PHE A 201 -12.58 10.44 -15.29
CA PHE A 201 -12.17 11.00 -16.59
C PHE A 201 -13.02 12.21 -16.99
N ILE A 202 -14.34 12.14 -16.82
CA ILE A 202 -15.25 13.26 -17.04
C ILE A 202 -14.82 14.46 -16.18
N MET A 203 -14.48 14.25 -14.91
CA MET A 203 -13.97 15.31 -14.03
C MET A 203 -12.66 15.92 -14.58
N CYS A 204 -11.78 15.13 -15.18
CA CYS A 204 -10.56 15.63 -15.83
C CYS A 204 -10.86 16.55 -17.02
N LEU A 205 -11.98 16.36 -17.72
CA LEU A 205 -12.36 17.21 -18.86
C LEU A 205 -12.70 18.65 -18.44
N PHE A 206 -13.09 18.88 -17.19
CA PHE A 206 -13.32 20.24 -16.64
C PHE A 206 -12.03 21.02 -16.35
N VAL A 207 -10.88 20.36 -16.33
CA VAL A 207 -9.60 21.05 -16.22
C VAL A 207 -9.38 21.92 -17.46
N LYS A 208 -9.11 23.20 -17.26
CA LYS A 208 -8.85 24.15 -18.35
C LYS A 208 -7.62 23.73 -19.15
N LYS A 209 -7.72 23.78 -20.48
CA LYS A 209 -6.58 23.57 -21.38
C LYS A 209 -5.55 24.70 -21.18
N GLY A 210 -4.29 24.40 -21.42
CA GLY A 210 -3.21 25.34 -21.32
C GLY A 210 -1.86 24.65 -21.52
N LYS A 211 -0.82 25.42 -21.80
CA LYS A 211 0.55 24.88 -21.87
C LYS A 211 1.15 24.85 -20.46
N LEU A 212 1.73 23.72 -20.09
CA LEU A 212 2.60 23.56 -18.95
C LEU A 212 3.91 22.96 -19.43
N ASN A 213 5.00 23.40 -18.86
CA ASN A 213 6.33 22.83 -19.12
C ASN A 213 6.74 22.08 -17.84
N PRO A 214 6.43 20.78 -17.72
CA PRO A 214 6.89 20.01 -16.58
C PRO A 214 8.42 20.01 -16.57
N PRO A 215 9.06 20.07 -15.40
CA PRO A 215 10.52 20.04 -15.32
C PRO A 215 11.01 18.69 -15.85
N PRO A 216 12.15 18.67 -16.56
CA PRO A 216 12.75 17.43 -17.00
C PRO A 216 13.07 16.56 -15.80
N VAL A 217 12.64 15.31 -15.83
CA VAL A 217 13.01 14.35 -14.81
C VAL A 217 14.50 14.07 -14.95
N GLY A 218 15.28 14.43 -13.94
CA GLY A 218 16.72 14.26 -13.97
C GLY A 218 17.14 12.84 -14.40
N GLU A 219 18.25 12.74 -15.10
CA GLU A 219 18.82 11.47 -15.57
C GLU A 219 19.23 10.58 -14.39
N TYR A 220 18.29 9.82 -13.85
CA TYR A 220 18.60 8.77 -12.90
C TYR A 220 18.87 7.46 -13.65
N LYS A 221 20.06 6.92 -13.48
CA LYS A 221 20.37 5.57 -13.99
C LYS A 221 19.61 4.54 -13.15
N LEU A 222 18.68 3.84 -13.79
CA LEU A 222 18.02 2.68 -13.17
C LEU A 222 19.06 1.57 -12.94
N PRO A 223 19.11 0.97 -11.76
CA PRO A 223 19.93 -0.20 -11.52
C PRO A 223 19.30 -1.40 -12.26
N LYS A 224 19.70 -1.60 -13.50
CA LYS A 224 19.07 -2.55 -14.43
C LYS A 224 19.03 -3.98 -13.88
N PHE A 225 20.10 -4.40 -13.22
CA PHE A 225 20.22 -5.75 -12.68
C PHE A 225 19.25 -5.98 -11.52
N GLU A 226 19.22 -5.08 -10.53
CA GLU A 226 18.28 -5.17 -9.41
C GLU A 226 16.83 -5.09 -9.89
N LEU A 227 16.56 -4.20 -10.85
CA LEU A 227 15.24 -4.05 -11.45
C LEU A 227 14.77 -5.34 -12.14
N LEU A 228 15.65 -6.02 -12.87
CA LEU A 228 15.34 -7.31 -13.49
C LEU A 228 14.99 -8.36 -12.43
N ILE A 229 15.77 -8.43 -11.35
CA ILE A 229 15.49 -9.37 -10.24
C ILE A 229 14.12 -9.09 -9.63
N TYR A 230 13.80 -7.83 -9.31
CA TYR A 230 12.48 -7.48 -8.74
C TYR A 230 11.34 -7.82 -9.70
N PHE A 231 11.53 -7.57 -11.00
CA PHE A 231 10.50 -7.86 -11.99
C PHE A 231 10.25 -9.37 -12.14
N VAL A 232 11.32 -10.15 -12.19
CA VAL A 232 11.24 -11.62 -12.23
C VAL A 232 10.53 -12.14 -10.97
N MET A 233 10.92 -11.69 -9.77
CA MET A 233 10.26 -12.09 -8.53
C MET A 233 8.79 -11.68 -8.50
N PHE A 234 8.47 -10.49 -9.01
CA PHE A 234 7.09 -10.02 -9.11
C PHE A 234 6.24 -10.93 -10.00
N VAL A 235 6.76 -11.34 -11.16
CA VAL A 235 6.09 -12.29 -12.06
C VAL A 235 5.87 -13.65 -11.37
N PHE A 236 6.87 -14.16 -10.64
CA PHE A 236 6.72 -15.41 -9.89
C PHE A 236 5.65 -15.32 -8.81
N ILE A 237 5.53 -14.19 -8.11
CA ILE A 237 4.44 -13.98 -7.13
C ILE A 237 3.08 -14.03 -7.84
N ILE A 238 2.93 -13.33 -8.97
CA ILE A 238 1.69 -13.35 -9.74
C ILE A 238 1.32 -14.78 -10.14
N ILE A 239 2.25 -15.51 -10.72
CA ILE A 239 2.05 -16.92 -11.14
C ILE A 239 1.65 -17.79 -9.94
N SER A 240 2.22 -17.52 -8.75
CA SER A 240 1.88 -18.23 -7.52
C SER A 240 0.49 -17.87 -6.97
N ILE A 241 0.05 -16.63 -7.14
CA ILE A 241 -1.32 -16.22 -6.76
C ILE A 241 -2.38 -16.91 -7.63
N PHE A 242 -2.07 -17.17 -8.92
CA PHE A 242 -2.90 -17.94 -9.83
C PHE A 242 -2.83 -19.47 -9.65
N ASP A 243 -2.16 -19.97 -8.60
CA ASP A 243 -1.97 -21.40 -8.31
C ASP A 243 -1.24 -22.21 -9.40
N VAL A 244 -0.61 -21.56 -10.37
CA VAL A 244 0.22 -22.23 -11.38
C VAL A 244 1.52 -22.76 -10.77
N LEU A 245 2.09 -22.02 -9.80
CA LEU A 245 3.24 -22.46 -9.02
C LEU A 245 2.89 -22.48 -7.53
N PRO A 246 3.33 -23.51 -6.78
CA PRO A 246 3.01 -23.65 -5.37
C PRO A 246 3.67 -22.53 -4.54
N TYR A 247 2.86 -21.80 -3.79
CA TYR A 247 3.29 -20.66 -2.96
C TYR A 247 4.36 -21.06 -1.93
N TYR A 248 4.30 -22.28 -1.39
CA TYR A 248 5.24 -22.78 -0.39
C TYR A 248 6.67 -23.03 -0.95
N ILE A 249 6.85 -22.98 -2.28
CA ILE A 249 8.16 -22.98 -2.93
C ILE A 249 8.56 -21.55 -3.31
N VAL A 250 7.67 -20.83 -3.98
CA VAL A 250 7.96 -19.50 -4.54
C VAL A 250 8.24 -18.47 -3.45
N THR A 251 7.40 -18.41 -2.41
CA THR A 251 7.52 -17.35 -1.41
C THR A 251 8.78 -17.46 -0.55
N PRO A 252 9.22 -18.64 -0.05
CA PRO A 252 10.50 -18.74 0.66
C PRO A 252 11.71 -18.36 -0.20
N ILE A 253 11.72 -18.74 -1.48
CA ILE A 253 12.78 -18.35 -2.41
C ILE A 253 12.86 -16.83 -2.52
N ILE A 254 11.72 -16.16 -2.72
CA ILE A 254 11.65 -14.70 -2.79
C ILE A 254 12.12 -14.06 -1.49
N LEU A 255 11.68 -14.57 -0.34
CA LEU A 255 12.12 -14.07 0.95
C LEU A 255 13.63 -14.17 1.10
N VAL A 256 14.23 -15.31 0.78
CA VAL A 256 15.68 -15.47 0.84
C VAL A 256 16.41 -14.55 -0.12
N VAL A 257 15.98 -14.48 -1.39
CA VAL A 257 16.61 -13.59 -2.39
C VAL A 257 16.52 -12.12 -1.95
N MET A 258 15.37 -11.67 -1.46
CA MET A 258 15.20 -10.29 -0.96
C MET A 258 16.08 -9.98 0.25
N LEU A 259 16.41 -10.97 1.08
CA LEU A 259 17.33 -10.79 2.20
C LEU A 259 18.76 -10.44 1.73
N PHE A 260 19.20 -11.01 0.60
CA PHE A 260 20.52 -10.71 0.02
C PHE A 260 20.49 -9.46 -0.87
N VAL A 261 19.47 -9.29 -1.71
CA VAL A 261 19.40 -8.18 -2.67
C VAL A 261 19.01 -6.86 -2.00
N HIS A 262 18.03 -6.89 -1.09
CA HIS A 262 17.53 -5.67 -0.46
C HIS A 262 17.08 -5.85 1.00
N PRO A 263 18.01 -6.13 1.94
CA PRO A 263 17.67 -6.40 3.35
C PRO A 263 16.91 -5.25 4.04
N ARG A 264 17.08 -4.01 3.54
CA ARG A 264 16.38 -2.84 4.06
C ARG A 264 14.86 -2.90 3.86
N SER A 265 14.36 -3.65 2.87
CA SER A 265 12.92 -3.85 2.64
C SER A 265 12.24 -4.47 3.85
N TYR A 266 12.89 -5.42 4.52
CA TYR A 266 12.36 -6.07 5.72
C TYR A 266 12.13 -5.08 6.87
N LYS A 267 13.05 -4.14 7.09
CA LYS A 267 12.91 -3.13 8.16
C LYS A 267 11.80 -2.11 7.86
N LYS A 268 11.43 -1.97 6.61
CA LYS A 268 10.45 -0.98 6.13
C LYS A 268 9.11 -1.62 5.72
N ALA A 269 8.98 -2.93 5.80
CA ALA A 269 7.72 -3.64 5.52
C ALA A 269 6.65 -3.27 6.55
N ASN A 270 5.40 -3.19 6.11
CA ASN A 270 4.26 -2.89 7.00
C ASN A 270 3.72 -4.18 7.62
N TYR A 271 4.43 -4.69 8.63
CA TYR A 271 4.00 -5.91 9.34
C TYR A 271 2.64 -5.77 10.03
N GLY A 272 2.17 -4.53 10.27
CA GLY A 272 0.83 -4.29 10.80
C GLY A 272 -0.26 -4.88 9.91
N VAL A 273 -0.09 -4.85 8.60
CA VAL A 273 -1.02 -5.49 7.65
C VAL A 273 -1.05 -7.01 7.87
N ILE A 274 0.11 -7.65 8.01
CA ILE A 274 0.20 -9.10 8.26
C ILE A 274 -0.52 -9.48 9.56
N ILE A 275 -0.24 -8.75 10.66
CA ILE A 275 -0.88 -8.97 11.96
C ILE A 275 -2.39 -8.78 11.86
N MET A 276 -2.85 -7.74 11.17
CA MET A 276 -4.27 -7.45 10.98
C MET A 276 -4.97 -8.60 10.24
N PHE A 277 -4.38 -9.13 9.16
CA PHE A 277 -4.96 -10.25 8.43
C PHE A 277 -4.98 -11.54 9.26
N THR A 278 -3.91 -11.83 9.98
CA THR A 278 -3.87 -12.98 10.89
C THR A 278 -5.00 -12.87 11.94
N ALA A 279 -5.20 -11.68 12.51
CA ALA A 279 -6.28 -11.44 13.46
C ALA A 279 -7.67 -11.61 12.81
N PHE A 280 -7.87 -11.15 11.57
CA PHE A 280 -9.12 -11.35 10.84
C PHE A 280 -9.38 -12.82 10.52
N PHE A 281 -8.37 -13.58 10.15
CA PHE A 281 -8.51 -15.04 9.94
C PHE A 281 -8.97 -15.73 11.21
N VAL A 282 -8.35 -15.44 12.35
CA VAL A 282 -8.73 -16.00 13.64
C VAL A 282 -10.17 -15.61 13.99
N MET A 283 -10.50 -14.32 13.87
CA MET A 283 -11.86 -13.84 14.18
C MET A 283 -12.91 -14.50 13.28
N SER A 284 -12.66 -14.58 11.98
CA SER A 284 -13.56 -15.22 11.02
C SER A 284 -13.73 -16.71 11.27
N GLY A 285 -12.63 -17.43 11.55
CA GLY A 285 -12.66 -18.85 11.90
C GLY A 285 -13.51 -19.12 13.15
N ASN A 286 -13.34 -18.29 14.19
CA ASN A 286 -14.13 -18.40 15.41
C ASN A 286 -15.63 -18.12 15.19
N PHE A 287 -16.00 -17.18 14.30
CA PHE A 287 -17.39 -16.89 13.98
C PHE A 287 -18.08 -17.99 13.16
N LEU A 288 -17.32 -18.73 12.37
CA LEU A 288 -17.85 -19.80 11.51
C LEU A 288 -17.91 -21.16 12.21
N ARG A 289 -17.28 -21.28 13.35
CA ARG A 289 -17.31 -22.49 14.15
C ARG A 289 -18.74 -22.68 14.72
N PRO A 290 -19.40 -23.81 14.43
CA PRO A 290 -20.73 -24.06 14.97
C PRO A 290 -20.69 -24.05 16.52
N SER A 291 -21.64 -23.37 17.14
CA SER A 291 -21.79 -23.30 18.61
C SER A 291 -22.15 -24.63 19.30
N THR A 292 -22.10 -25.73 18.56
CA THR A 292 -22.46 -27.08 19.02
C THR A 292 -21.30 -27.87 19.63
N ASP A 293 -20.07 -27.34 19.62
CA ASP A 293 -18.88 -28.04 20.13
C ASP A 293 -18.44 -27.52 21.52
N PHE A 294 -19.40 -27.04 22.34
CA PHE A 294 -19.17 -26.66 23.74
C PHE A 294 -19.75 -27.70 24.69
#